data_eecbc0be8f4a240f2b95a93b25395d8c
#
_entry.id   eecbc0be8f4a240f2b95a93b25395d8c
#
_cell.length_a   1.000
_cell.length_b   1.000
_cell.length_c   1.000
_cell.angle_alpha   90.00
_cell.angle_beta   90.00
_cell.angle_gamma   90.00
#
_symmetry.space_group_name_H-M   'P 1'
#
loop_
_entity.id
_entity.type
_entity.pdbx_description
1 polymer ?
#
loop_
_entity_poly.entity_id
_entity_poly.type
_entity_poly.pdbx_seq_one_letter_code
_entity_poly.pdbx_strand_id
1 'polypeptide(L)'
;MAELSAKLKWYEEQFRLAKKKRFGASSEKTHPDQLAFDLFNEAEVLATPEGEEPPTEKITYERRKPTGKREARLDHLPIETVTYELGEDERVCSCCGGTLHEMSTETRNEIEIIPAQAKVVRHVRKVYACRRCEREEIRTPIVTAPMPKPVYPGSLASPSSMAYVMTQKYVDSQPLYRQEQQFARLGLSISRQTLANWMMYGAKWLSPLVDRMREHLLKQDILHADETTLQVLREPGKSAETQSYLWLYRTGRTGPPIVLYDYKPTRNGAHPREFLSGFKGYLHVDGYSGYHKVQGVTLVGCWAHARRKFDEALKALPAGQSKTETAAHQGLAFCNELFAIERELKDVSPEERHAVRMERSKPILEAFLAWLQKQRSRTLPKSLLGQAIAYSLNQWDKLTAFLKDGRLELDNNRSERSIKPFVIGRKNWLFANTPRGAKASATIYSVIETAKESGLNPFQYLKYLFEQLPQLPDPKDPEALDRLLPWSSSLPLTCRAPQS
;
A
#
# COMPACT_ATOMS: atom_id res chain seq x y z
N MET A 1 -35.52 -27.52 24.28
CA MET A 1 -35.42 -28.15 22.94
C MET A 1 -35.14 -27.13 21.83
N ALA A 2 -35.96 -26.11 21.58
CA ALA A 2 -35.74 -25.12 20.51
C ALA A 2 -34.41 -24.36 20.62
N GLU A 3 -33.98 -23.94 21.85
CA GLU A 3 -32.72 -23.26 22.04
C GLU A 3 -31.48 -24.13 21.77
N LEU A 4 -31.55 -25.41 22.16
CA LEU A 4 -30.48 -26.37 21.87
C LEU A 4 -30.38 -26.67 20.38
N SER A 5 -31.49 -26.79 19.67
CA SER A 5 -31.54 -26.96 18.22
C SER A 5 -30.97 -25.73 17.49
N ALA A 6 -31.27 -24.52 17.97
CA ALA A 6 -30.73 -23.29 17.40
C ALA A 6 -29.21 -23.17 17.62
N LYS A 7 -28.70 -23.56 18.83
CA LYS A 7 -27.27 -23.61 19.10
C LYS A 7 -26.55 -24.64 18.22
N LEU A 8 -27.13 -25.85 18.06
CA LEU A 8 -26.55 -26.89 17.22
C LEU A 8 -26.45 -26.42 15.77
N LYS A 9 -27.51 -25.86 15.22
CA LYS A 9 -27.52 -25.31 13.85
C LYS A 9 -26.47 -24.20 13.66
N TRP A 10 -26.30 -23.30 14.67
CA TRP A 10 -25.29 -22.28 14.63
C TRP A 10 -23.87 -22.87 14.63
N TYR A 11 -23.56 -23.87 15.48
CA TYR A 11 -22.26 -24.53 15.47
C TYR A 11 -21.99 -25.26 14.15
N GLU A 12 -22.97 -25.88 13.55
CA GLU A 12 -22.85 -26.53 12.24
C GLU A 12 -22.55 -25.50 11.11
N GLU A 13 -23.22 -24.34 11.13
CA GLU A 13 -22.93 -23.26 10.17
C GLU A 13 -21.51 -22.75 10.34
N GLN A 14 -21.06 -22.49 11.58
CA GLN A 14 -19.71 -22.03 11.87
C GLN A 14 -18.66 -23.08 11.44
N PHE A 15 -18.92 -24.35 11.70
CA PHE A 15 -18.02 -25.44 11.31
C PHE A 15 -17.90 -25.57 9.80
N ARG A 16 -19.03 -25.50 9.07
CA ARG A 16 -19.03 -25.51 7.60
C ARG A 16 -18.27 -24.34 7.00
N LEU A 17 -18.47 -23.15 7.55
CA LEU A 17 -17.74 -21.95 7.12
C LEU A 17 -16.22 -22.07 7.41
N ALA A 18 -15.86 -22.52 8.62
CA ALA A 18 -14.47 -22.75 8.99
C ALA A 18 -13.79 -23.80 8.11
N LYS A 19 -14.50 -24.91 7.80
CA LYS A 19 -14.00 -25.95 6.88
C LYS A 19 -13.77 -25.41 5.46
N LYS A 20 -14.69 -24.58 4.93
CA LYS A 20 -14.50 -23.93 3.63
C LYS A 20 -13.37 -22.91 3.63
N LYS A 21 -13.19 -22.11 4.70
CA LYS A 21 -12.07 -21.18 4.84
C LYS A 21 -10.71 -21.89 4.95
N ARG A 22 -10.68 -23.12 5.47
CA ARG A 22 -9.44 -23.88 5.71
C ARG A 22 -9.09 -24.87 4.58
N PHE A 23 -10.08 -25.45 3.92
CA PHE A 23 -9.93 -26.54 2.95
C PHE A 23 -10.67 -26.28 1.61
N GLY A 24 -11.34 -25.14 1.45
CA GLY A 24 -11.90 -24.74 0.17
C GLY A 24 -10.78 -24.40 -0.81
N ALA A 25 -11.05 -24.58 -2.12
CA ALA A 25 -10.13 -24.15 -3.15
C ALA A 25 -9.72 -22.69 -2.90
N SER A 26 -8.44 -22.43 -2.82
CA SER A 26 -7.86 -21.10 -2.60
C SER A 26 -8.13 -20.13 -3.76
N SER A 27 -8.58 -20.63 -4.89
CA SER A 27 -9.17 -19.85 -5.97
C SER A 27 -10.67 -19.70 -5.72
N GLU A 28 -11.08 -18.68 -4.96
CA GLU A 28 -12.38 -18.10 -5.27
C GLU A 28 -12.27 -17.66 -6.74
N LYS A 29 -13.05 -18.28 -7.63
CA LYS A 29 -13.37 -17.62 -8.90
C LYS A 29 -14.10 -16.36 -8.49
N THR A 30 -13.34 -15.33 -8.33
CA THR A 30 -13.82 -14.00 -7.98
C THR A 30 -14.78 -13.62 -9.08
N HIS A 31 -16.03 -13.38 -8.72
CA HIS A 31 -16.92 -12.70 -9.61
C HIS A 31 -16.19 -11.42 -10.08
N PRO A 32 -16.27 -11.00 -11.36
CA PRO A 32 -15.57 -9.81 -11.85
C PRO A 32 -15.74 -8.56 -10.97
N ASP A 33 -16.74 -8.61 -10.09
CA ASP A 33 -17.15 -7.53 -9.18
C ASP A 33 -16.43 -7.52 -7.83
N GLN A 34 -15.70 -8.57 -7.52
CA GLN A 34 -14.91 -8.67 -6.32
C GLN A 34 -13.46 -8.48 -6.71
N LEU A 35 -12.88 -7.32 -6.37
CA LEU A 35 -11.44 -7.19 -6.31
C LEU A 35 -10.97 -8.21 -5.27
N ALA A 36 -10.47 -9.35 -5.75
CA ALA A 36 -10.01 -10.42 -4.88
C ALA A 36 -8.83 -9.92 -4.07
N PHE A 37 -8.95 -10.04 -2.78
CA PHE A 37 -7.82 -10.00 -1.89
C PHE A 37 -7.12 -11.37 -1.93
N ASP A 38 -6.53 -11.75 -3.08
CA ASP A 38 -5.59 -12.85 -3.18
C ASP A 38 -4.26 -12.43 -2.58
N LEU A 39 -4.11 -12.63 -1.28
CA LEU A 39 -2.96 -12.20 -0.50
C LEU A 39 -1.72 -13.08 -0.70
N PHE A 40 -1.80 -14.23 -1.38
CA PHE A 40 -0.75 -15.25 -1.22
C PHE A 40 -0.30 -16.05 -2.43
N ASN A 41 -0.94 -16.03 -3.60
CA ASN A 41 -0.62 -16.96 -4.70
C ASN A 41 -0.66 -16.36 -6.11
N GLU A 42 -0.45 -15.06 -6.28
CA GLU A 42 -0.47 -14.46 -7.63
C GLU A 42 0.60 -15.10 -8.56
N ALA A 43 1.77 -15.42 -8.01
CA ALA A 43 2.86 -16.02 -8.80
C ALA A 43 2.62 -17.52 -9.09
N GLU A 44 2.04 -18.27 -8.14
CA GLU A 44 1.76 -19.70 -8.30
C GLU A 44 0.50 -19.97 -9.14
N VAL A 45 -0.50 -19.07 -9.07
CA VAL A 45 -1.73 -19.17 -9.87
C VAL A 45 -1.50 -18.79 -11.34
N LEU A 46 -0.52 -17.91 -11.61
CA LEU A 46 -0.13 -17.52 -12.97
C LEU A 46 0.98 -18.42 -13.56
N ALA A 47 1.66 -19.22 -12.73
CA ALA A 47 2.61 -20.22 -13.20
C ALA A 47 1.85 -21.42 -13.74
N THR A 48 1.88 -21.61 -15.05
CA THR A 48 1.52 -22.87 -15.71
C THR A 48 2.77 -23.76 -15.70
N PRO A 49 2.82 -24.84 -14.88
CA PRO A 49 4.00 -25.70 -14.80
C PRO A 49 4.28 -26.47 -16.10
N GLU A 50 3.40 -26.44 -17.06
CA GLU A 50 3.45 -27.14 -18.34
C GLU A 50 3.47 -26.19 -19.54
N GLY A 51 3.86 -24.92 -19.34
CA GLY A 51 4.09 -23.99 -20.45
C GLY A 51 5.37 -24.39 -21.17
N GLU A 52 5.28 -25.30 -22.16
CA GLU A 52 6.34 -25.50 -23.15
C GLU A 52 6.64 -24.14 -23.79
N GLU A 53 7.93 -23.78 -23.82
CA GLU A 53 8.37 -22.66 -24.65
C GLU A 53 7.94 -22.97 -26.09
N PRO A 54 7.27 -22.03 -26.79
CA PRO A 54 6.76 -22.31 -28.11
C PRO A 54 7.93 -22.73 -29.04
N PRO A 55 7.80 -23.88 -29.73
CA PRO A 55 8.84 -24.32 -30.66
C PRO A 55 9.04 -23.28 -31.75
N THR A 56 10.29 -22.99 -32.07
CA THR A 56 10.69 -22.13 -33.17
C THR A 56 10.42 -22.84 -34.50
N GLU A 57 9.17 -22.82 -34.98
CA GLU A 57 8.89 -23.19 -36.35
C GLU A 57 9.04 -21.97 -37.29
N LYS A 58 9.91 -22.12 -38.30
CA LYS A 58 10.01 -21.20 -39.41
C LYS A 58 8.73 -21.28 -40.24
N ILE A 59 7.79 -20.39 -39.99
CA ILE A 59 6.66 -20.16 -40.92
C ILE A 59 6.86 -18.81 -41.56
N THR A 60 7.18 -18.84 -42.84
CA THR A 60 7.21 -17.68 -43.72
C THR A 60 5.78 -17.22 -44.01
N TYR A 61 5.31 -16.25 -43.25
CA TYR A 61 4.09 -15.52 -43.54
C TYR A 61 4.36 -14.02 -43.32
N GLU A 62 4.17 -13.22 -44.37
CA GLU A 62 4.12 -11.76 -44.26
C GLU A 62 2.90 -11.35 -43.45
N ARG A 63 3.05 -11.29 -42.13
CA ARG A 63 2.08 -10.69 -41.25
C ARG A 63 2.72 -9.45 -40.66
N ARG A 64 2.17 -8.26 -40.98
CA ARG A 64 2.51 -7.02 -40.25
C ARG A 64 2.39 -7.29 -38.74
N LYS A 65 3.51 -7.49 -38.06
CA LYS A 65 3.58 -7.61 -36.62
C LYS A 65 3.13 -6.28 -36.02
N PRO A 66 2.26 -6.25 -34.99
CA PRO A 66 2.11 -5.07 -34.16
C PRO A 66 3.43 -4.89 -33.40
N THR A 67 4.31 -4.10 -33.99
CA THR A 67 5.56 -3.65 -33.39
C THR A 67 5.21 -2.79 -32.16
N GLY A 68 5.81 -3.03 -31.03
CA GLY A 68 6.07 -1.98 -30.09
C GLY A 68 5.75 -2.20 -28.60
N LYS A 69 4.98 -3.20 -28.17
CA LYS A 69 4.66 -3.28 -26.72
C LYS A 69 5.77 -3.86 -25.84
N ARG A 70 6.70 -4.66 -26.36
CA ARG A 70 7.84 -5.18 -25.58
C ARG A 70 9.02 -4.20 -25.56
N GLU A 71 9.33 -3.60 -26.69
CA GLU A 71 10.43 -2.63 -26.83
C GLU A 71 10.13 -1.34 -26.08
N ALA A 72 8.92 -0.78 -26.21
CA ALA A 72 8.51 0.40 -25.46
C ALA A 72 8.57 0.28 -23.91
N ARG A 73 8.61 -0.95 -23.40
CA ARG A 73 8.77 -1.19 -21.95
C ARG A 73 10.22 -1.15 -21.48
N LEU A 74 11.17 -1.22 -22.37
CA LEU A 74 12.61 -1.24 -22.06
C LEU A 74 13.31 0.09 -22.38
N ASP A 75 12.65 1.01 -23.08
CA ASP A 75 13.21 2.29 -23.56
C ASP A 75 13.77 3.20 -22.45
N HIS A 76 13.35 2.97 -21.20
CA HIS A 76 13.83 3.73 -20.04
C HIS A 76 15.08 3.13 -19.37
N LEU A 77 15.53 1.94 -19.81
CA LEU A 77 16.74 1.30 -19.30
C LEU A 77 17.96 1.68 -20.14
N PRO A 78 19.15 1.80 -19.53
CA PRO A 78 20.39 1.95 -20.29
C PRO A 78 20.61 0.72 -21.15
N ILE A 79 20.99 0.95 -22.40
CA ILE A 79 21.28 -0.11 -23.37
C ILE A 79 22.79 -0.22 -23.51
N GLU A 80 23.31 -1.41 -23.26
CA GLU A 80 24.67 -1.79 -23.63
C GLU A 80 24.62 -2.68 -24.87
N THR A 81 25.34 -2.29 -25.93
CA THR A 81 25.35 -3.03 -27.20
C THR A 81 26.63 -3.86 -27.29
N VAL A 82 26.47 -5.17 -27.37
CA VAL A 82 27.57 -6.11 -27.66
C VAL A 82 27.44 -6.54 -29.10
N THR A 83 28.45 -6.21 -29.91
CA THR A 83 28.48 -6.54 -31.34
C THR A 83 29.30 -7.80 -31.59
N TYR A 84 28.75 -8.75 -32.29
CA TYR A 84 29.43 -9.96 -32.72
C TYR A 84 29.69 -9.85 -34.22
N GLU A 85 30.98 -9.92 -34.62
CA GLU A 85 31.40 -9.83 -36.00
C GLU A 85 32.30 -11.01 -36.38
N LEU A 86 32.26 -11.41 -37.64
CA LEU A 86 33.23 -12.38 -38.17
C LEU A 86 34.64 -11.77 -38.21
N GLY A 87 35.65 -12.55 -37.82
CA GLY A 87 37.02 -12.16 -37.98
C GLY A 87 37.38 -11.89 -39.44
N GLU A 88 38.42 -11.10 -39.69
CA GLU A 88 38.85 -10.80 -41.10
C GLU A 88 39.09 -12.05 -41.92
N ASP A 89 39.68 -13.08 -41.29
CA ASP A 89 39.95 -14.40 -41.92
C ASP A 89 38.68 -15.22 -42.20
N GLU A 90 37.60 -14.94 -41.52
CA GLU A 90 36.30 -15.62 -41.65
C GLU A 90 35.37 -14.92 -42.68
N ARG A 91 35.74 -13.73 -43.13
CA ARG A 91 34.96 -12.96 -44.12
C ARG A 91 35.24 -13.37 -45.56
N VAL A 92 35.52 -14.64 -45.77
CA VAL A 92 35.80 -15.20 -47.10
C VAL A 92 34.68 -16.15 -47.52
N CYS A 93 34.17 -15.96 -48.74
CA CYS A 93 33.16 -16.84 -49.32
C CYS A 93 33.70 -18.25 -49.57
N SER A 94 33.10 -19.25 -48.99
CA SER A 94 33.50 -20.68 -49.13
C SER A 94 33.30 -21.21 -50.56
N CYS A 95 32.50 -20.53 -51.41
CA CYS A 95 32.20 -20.94 -52.78
C CYS A 95 33.17 -20.34 -53.84
N CYS A 96 33.53 -19.06 -53.71
CA CYS A 96 34.28 -18.34 -54.73
C CYS A 96 35.54 -17.62 -54.21
N GLY A 97 35.82 -17.67 -52.89
CA GLY A 97 36.98 -17.00 -52.29
C GLY A 97 36.86 -15.47 -52.23
N GLY A 98 35.72 -14.88 -52.64
CA GLY A 98 35.48 -13.43 -52.56
C GLY A 98 35.19 -12.97 -51.15
N THR A 99 35.36 -11.66 -50.85
CA THR A 99 35.10 -11.07 -49.53
C THR A 99 33.60 -10.99 -49.26
N LEU A 100 33.18 -11.48 -48.08
CA LEU A 100 31.82 -11.33 -47.59
C LEU A 100 31.58 -9.89 -47.13
N HIS A 101 30.41 -9.33 -47.44
CA HIS A 101 29.96 -8.03 -46.92
C HIS A 101 28.76 -8.20 -45.99
N GLU A 102 28.61 -7.28 -45.06
CA GLU A 102 27.46 -7.23 -44.15
C GLU A 102 26.16 -7.00 -44.98
N MET A 103 25.18 -7.86 -44.80
CA MET A 103 23.90 -7.79 -45.50
C MET A 103 22.77 -7.33 -44.56
N SER A 104 22.78 -7.77 -43.32
CA SER A 104 21.78 -7.43 -42.32
C SER A 104 22.31 -7.71 -40.90
N THR A 105 21.65 -7.15 -39.90
CA THR A 105 21.90 -7.41 -38.51
C THR A 105 20.73 -8.12 -37.86
N GLU A 106 20.99 -9.11 -37.02
CA GLU A 106 20.01 -9.73 -36.15
C GLU A 106 20.24 -9.19 -34.73
N THR A 107 19.20 -8.69 -34.06
CA THR A 107 19.31 -8.18 -32.70
C THR A 107 18.49 -9.04 -31.74
N ARG A 108 19.08 -9.33 -30.57
CA ARG A 108 18.43 -9.98 -29.45
C ARG A 108 18.63 -9.14 -28.19
N ASN A 109 17.54 -8.74 -27.56
CA ASN A 109 17.60 -8.02 -26.29
C ASN A 109 17.46 -9.00 -25.12
N GLU A 110 18.31 -8.85 -24.11
CA GLU A 110 18.24 -9.57 -22.83
C GLU A 110 18.36 -8.58 -21.68
N ILE A 111 17.86 -8.94 -20.50
CA ILE A 111 17.91 -8.09 -19.30
C ILE A 111 19.02 -8.60 -18.40
N GLU A 112 20.01 -7.75 -18.15
CA GLU A 112 21.04 -8.00 -17.15
C GLU A 112 20.68 -7.32 -15.83
N ILE A 113 20.79 -8.06 -14.72
CA ILE A 113 20.57 -7.53 -13.37
C ILE A 113 21.93 -7.28 -12.73
N ILE A 114 22.23 -6.01 -12.48
CA ILE A 114 23.41 -5.59 -11.72
C ILE A 114 23.05 -5.62 -10.23
N PRO A 115 23.64 -6.51 -9.41
CA PRO A 115 23.36 -6.58 -7.98
C PRO A 115 23.68 -5.25 -7.29
N ALA A 116 22.96 -4.95 -6.18
CA ALA A 116 23.21 -3.77 -5.37
C ALA A 116 24.69 -3.73 -4.92
N GLN A 117 25.33 -2.57 -5.08
CA GLN A 117 26.72 -2.33 -4.70
C GLN A 117 26.78 -1.32 -3.55
N ALA A 118 27.78 -1.48 -2.67
CA ALA A 118 28.07 -0.53 -1.62
C ALA A 118 29.45 0.07 -1.84
N LYS A 119 29.56 1.40 -1.59
CA LYS A 119 30.86 2.11 -1.64
C LYS A 119 30.99 3.03 -0.45
N VAL A 120 32.22 3.27 -0.03
CA VAL A 120 32.54 4.27 0.99
C VAL A 120 32.68 5.64 0.31
N VAL A 121 31.93 6.62 0.79
CA VAL A 121 32.10 8.04 0.41
C VAL A 121 32.84 8.73 1.53
N ARG A 122 34.07 9.19 1.25
CA ARG A 122 34.91 9.91 2.21
C ARG A 122 34.76 11.42 1.99
N HIS A 123 34.12 12.11 2.92
CA HIS A 123 34.00 13.54 2.93
C HIS A 123 35.27 14.17 3.58
N VAL A 124 36.04 14.91 2.82
CA VAL A 124 37.25 15.58 3.30
C VAL A 124 36.96 17.07 3.40
N ARG A 125 37.08 17.61 4.61
CA ARG A 125 36.87 19.02 4.91
C ARG A 125 38.20 19.71 5.19
N LYS A 126 38.58 20.62 4.32
CA LYS A 126 39.83 21.37 4.48
C LYS A 126 39.66 22.50 5.49
N VAL A 127 40.70 22.70 6.30
CA VAL A 127 40.80 23.73 7.32
C VAL A 127 41.94 24.67 6.90
N TYR A 128 41.70 25.95 6.97
CA TYR A 128 42.64 27.01 6.54
C TYR A 128 43.00 27.89 7.71
N ALA A 129 44.24 28.32 7.77
CA ALA A 129 44.75 29.31 8.71
C ALA A 129 45.54 30.40 7.99
N CYS A 130 45.64 31.59 8.57
CA CYS A 130 46.36 32.72 7.99
C CYS A 130 47.83 32.73 8.47
N ARG A 131 48.78 32.40 7.59
CA ARG A 131 50.21 32.37 7.92
C ARG A 131 50.79 33.76 8.36
N ARG A 132 50.18 34.86 7.92
CA ARG A 132 50.63 36.20 8.34
C ARG A 132 50.26 36.43 9.80
N CYS A 133 49.00 36.13 10.20
CA CYS A 133 48.54 36.23 11.59
C CYS A 133 49.32 35.31 12.52
N GLU A 134 49.73 34.12 12.05
CA GLU A 134 50.61 33.21 12.80
C GLU A 134 51.97 33.80 13.09
N ARG A 135 52.59 34.50 12.09
CA ARG A 135 53.92 35.10 12.25
C ARG A 135 53.93 36.37 13.10
N GLU A 136 52.82 37.12 13.07
CA GLU A 136 52.67 38.39 13.81
C GLU A 136 52.08 38.16 15.21
N GLU A 137 51.97 36.90 15.67
CA GLU A 137 51.41 36.50 16.98
C GLU A 137 50.03 37.09 17.26
N ILE A 138 49.30 37.47 16.20
CA ILE A 138 47.90 37.91 16.28
C ILE A 138 47.01 36.69 16.37
N ARG A 139 45.79 36.82 16.92
CA ARG A 139 44.79 35.73 16.94
C ARG A 139 44.54 35.18 15.52
N THR A 140 45.09 34.00 15.22
CA THR A 140 44.99 33.36 13.92
C THR A 140 43.57 32.89 13.66
N PRO A 141 42.85 33.43 12.65
CA PRO A 141 41.53 32.92 12.30
C PRO A 141 41.66 31.55 11.62
N ILE A 142 40.98 30.55 12.19
CA ILE A 142 40.84 29.22 11.59
C ILE A 142 39.50 29.18 10.83
N VAL A 143 39.56 28.99 9.53
CA VAL A 143 38.38 28.90 8.66
C VAL A 143 38.25 27.48 8.11
N THR A 144 37.12 26.89 8.32
CA THR A 144 36.81 25.53 7.83
C THR A 144 35.83 25.60 6.67
N ALA A 145 36.11 24.87 5.57
CA ALA A 145 35.25 24.85 4.42
C ALA A 145 33.81 24.36 4.80
N PRO A 146 32.75 24.93 4.21
CA PRO A 146 31.40 24.47 4.47
C PRO A 146 31.23 23.04 3.99
N MET A 147 30.41 22.25 4.72
CA MET A 147 30.05 20.88 4.37
C MET A 147 28.62 20.64 4.80
N PRO A 148 27.79 19.93 4.00
CA PRO A 148 26.44 19.59 4.36
C PRO A 148 26.36 18.83 5.70
N LYS A 149 25.31 19.10 6.49
CA LYS A 149 25.07 18.40 7.74
C LYS A 149 24.78 16.91 7.44
N PRO A 150 25.42 15.97 8.16
CA PRO A 150 25.12 14.54 7.99
C PRO A 150 23.70 14.22 8.45
N VAL A 151 23.07 13.28 7.77
CA VAL A 151 21.71 12.82 8.14
C VAL A 151 21.68 12.19 9.53
N TYR A 152 22.76 11.54 9.94
CA TYR A 152 22.91 10.96 11.28
C TYR A 152 24.36 11.20 11.77
N PRO A 153 24.58 12.24 12.62
CA PRO A 153 25.91 12.57 13.13
C PRO A 153 26.55 11.40 13.88
N GLY A 154 27.82 11.14 13.63
CA GLY A 154 28.58 10.06 14.28
C GLY A 154 28.24 8.65 13.80
N SER A 155 27.43 8.49 12.74
CA SER A 155 27.07 7.21 12.13
C SER A 155 27.65 7.06 10.72
N LEU A 156 27.79 5.82 10.26
CA LEU A 156 28.09 5.48 8.87
C LEU A 156 26.85 5.66 7.95
N ALA A 157 25.69 5.99 8.52
CA ALA A 157 24.47 6.19 7.77
C ALA A 157 24.59 7.38 6.81
N SER A 158 24.34 7.13 5.54
CA SER A 158 24.13 8.15 4.51
C SER A 158 22.65 8.28 4.16
N PRO A 159 22.20 9.35 3.48
CA PRO A 159 20.85 9.44 2.95
C PRO A 159 20.44 8.22 2.14
N SER A 160 21.31 7.71 1.28
CA SER A 160 21.04 6.54 0.44
C SER A 160 20.95 5.24 1.23
N SER A 161 21.84 5.02 2.22
CA SER A 161 21.81 3.78 3.01
C SER A 161 20.60 3.73 3.94
N MET A 162 20.17 4.85 4.52
CA MET A 162 18.94 4.93 5.31
C MET A 162 17.70 4.72 4.46
N ALA A 163 17.62 5.35 3.29
CA ALA A 163 16.54 5.16 2.33
C ALA A 163 16.47 3.68 1.86
N TYR A 164 17.63 3.06 1.58
CA TYR A 164 17.69 1.66 1.17
C TYR A 164 17.14 0.72 2.23
N VAL A 165 17.61 0.83 3.48
CA VAL A 165 17.14 -0.01 4.60
C VAL A 165 15.63 0.14 4.82
N MET A 166 15.10 1.36 4.71
CA MET A 166 13.67 1.63 4.85
C MET A 166 12.86 1.03 3.70
N THR A 167 13.31 1.22 2.45
CA THR A 167 12.63 0.68 1.26
C THR A 167 12.59 -0.85 1.33
N GLN A 168 13.73 -1.50 1.59
CA GLN A 168 13.79 -2.95 1.73
C GLN A 168 12.83 -3.47 2.82
N LYS A 169 12.68 -2.76 3.93
CA LYS A 169 11.78 -3.20 5.01
C LYS A 169 10.31 -2.92 4.72
N TYR A 170 9.98 -1.72 4.25
CA TYR A 170 8.59 -1.24 4.23
C TYR A 170 7.93 -1.34 2.85
N VAL A 171 8.71 -1.45 1.77
CA VAL A 171 8.20 -1.73 0.41
C VAL A 171 8.33 -3.22 0.11
N ASP A 172 9.56 -3.79 0.29
CA ASP A 172 9.88 -5.17 -0.08
C ASP A 172 9.65 -6.16 1.07
N SER A 173 9.15 -5.67 2.22
CA SER A 173 8.80 -6.48 3.41
C SER A 173 9.97 -7.30 3.97
N GLN A 174 11.23 -6.89 3.71
CA GLN A 174 12.43 -7.61 4.14
C GLN A 174 12.78 -7.29 5.61
N PRO A 175 12.77 -8.27 6.54
CA PRO A 175 13.16 -8.06 7.93
C PRO A 175 14.61 -7.62 8.07
N LEU A 176 14.94 -6.84 9.10
CA LEU A 176 16.30 -6.36 9.35
C LEU A 176 17.33 -7.49 9.49
N TYR A 177 16.91 -8.65 10.01
CA TYR A 177 17.77 -9.83 10.07
C TYR A 177 18.26 -10.29 8.68
N ARG A 178 17.37 -10.31 7.69
CA ARG A 178 17.74 -10.66 6.31
C ARG A 178 18.61 -9.59 5.67
N GLN A 179 18.35 -8.31 5.97
CA GLN A 179 19.18 -7.20 5.50
C GLN A 179 20.59 -7.25 6.09
N GLU A 180 20.73 -7.55 7.40
CA GLU A 180 22.04 -7.79 8.04
C GLU A 180 22.86 -8.85 7.31
N GLN A 181 22.21 -9.97 6.95
CA GLN A 181 22.88 -11.02 6.17
C GLN A 181 23.18 -10.60 4.73
N GLN A 182 22.31 -9.80 4.11
CA GLN A 182 22.57 -9.25 2.78
C GLN A 182 23.78 -8.33 2.78
N PHE A 183 23.89 -7.43 3.77
CA PHE A 183 25.05 -6.56 3.93
C PHE A 183 26.34 -7.36 4.18
N ALA A 184 26.28 -8.43 4.97
CA ALA A 184 27.42 -9.30 5.20
C ALA A 184 27.94 -9.95 3.88
N ARG A 185 27.01 -10.36 2.98
CA ARG A 185 27.41 -10.87 1.64
C ARG A 185 28.03 -9.79 0.74
N LEU A 186 27.75 -8.52 0.99
CA LEU A 186 28.41 -7.39 0.32
C LEU A 186 29.73 -6.96 1.00
N GLY A 187 30.21 -7.72 2.00
CA GLY A 187 31.41 -7.39 2.77
C GLY A 187 31.21 -6.33 3.84
N LEU A 188 29.97 -5.99 4.20
CA LEU A 188 29.65 -4.97 5.19
C LEU A 188 29.12 -5.61 6.48
N SER A 189 29.83 -5.43 7.59
CA SER A 189 29.38 -5.88 8.92
C SER A 189 28.54 -4.77 9.60
N ILE A 190 27.23 -4.77 9.36
CA ILE A 190 26.28 -3.82 9.95
C ILE A 190 25.22 -4.61 10.71
N SER A 191 25.18 -4.47 12.04
CA SER A 191 24.23 -5.20 12.87
C SER A 191 22.78 -4.73 12.66
N ARG A 192 21.81 -5.64 12.83
CA ARG A 192 20.38 -5.28 12.83
C ARG A 192 20.01 -4.22 13.86
N GLN A 193 20.78 -4.12 14.97
CA GLN A 193 20.60 -3.05 15.94
C GLN A 193 20.97 -1.69 15.34
N THR A 194 22.08 -1.61 14.60
CA THR A 194 22.49 -0.41 13.88
C THR A 194 21.45 -0.01 12.84
N LEU A 195 20.96 -0.98 12.05
CA LEU A 195 19.89 -0.75 11.07
C LEU A 195 18.60 -0.24 11.73
N ALA A 196 18.23 -0.80 12.89
CA ALA A 196 17.09 -0.31 13.67
C ALA A 196 17.30 1.13 14.16
N ASN A 197 18.51 1.47 14.61
CA ASN A 197 18.85 2.84 15.01
C ASN A 197 18.74 3.82 13.85
N TRP A 198 19.17 3.42 12.63
CA TRP A 198 19.02 4.24 11.43
C TRP A 198 17.55 4.53 11.13
N MET A 199 16.67 3.52 11.19
CA MET A 199 15.25 3.72 10.99
C MET A 199 14.63 4.63 12.07
N MET A 200 14.99 4.41 13.33
CA MET A 200 14.50 5.25 14.44
C MET A 200 14.93 6.71 14.30
N TYR A 201 16.16 6.94 13.85
CA TYR A 201 16.68 8.27 13.64
C TYR A 201 16.05 8.94 12.41
N GLY A 202 15.92 8.22 11.31
CA GLY A 202 15.24 8.70 10.10
C GLY A 202 13.78 9.04 10.35
N ALA A 203 13.06 8.25 11.16
CA ALA A 203 11.68 8.55 11.52
C ALA A 203 11.55 9.91 12.26
N LYS A 204 12.57 10.35 13.02
CA LYS A 204 12.57 11.67 13.64
C LYS A 204 12.63 12.80 12.60
N TRP A 205 13.42 12.63 11.53
CA TRP A 205 13.46 13.58 10.43
C TRP A 205 12.14 13.62 9.66
N LEU A 206 11.46 12.49 9.51
CA LEU A 206 10.20 12.38 8.77
C LEU A 206 8.98 12.86 9.58
N SER A 207 9.08 12.90 10.92
CA SER A 207 7.93 13.25 11.79
C SER A 207 7.31 14.62 11.48
N PRO A 208 8.07 15.73 11.35
CA PRO A 208 7.48 17.04 11.02
C PRO A 208 6.77 17.04 9.66
N LEU A 209 7.27 16.27 8.68
CA LEU A 209 6.62 16.13 7.39
C LEU A 209 5.29 15.38 7.51
N VAL A 210 5.22 14.31 8.33
CA VAL A 210 3.97 13.57 8.60
C VAL A 210 2.96 14.44 9.35
N ASP A 211 3.41 15.26 10.31
CA ASP A 211 2.56 16.23 11.00
C ASP A 211 1.98 17.23 10.00
N ARG A 212 2.80 17.73 9.06
CA ARG A 212 2.35 18.61 7.99
C ARG A 212 1.36 17.94 7.04
N MET A 213 1.61 16.68 6.66
CA MET A 213 0.67 15.88 5.88
C MET A 213 -0.68 15.72 6.60
N ARG A 214 -0.67 15.54 7.93
CA ARG A 214 -1.89 15.48 8.73
C ARG A 214 -2.69 16.78 8.68
N GLU A 215 -2.03 17.93 8.73
CA GLU A 215 -2.70 19.24 8.60
C GLU A 215 -3.42 19.37 7.24
N HIS A 216 -2.80 18.89 6.16
CA HIS A 216 -3.42 18.86 4.83
C HIS A 216 -4.57 17.84 4.75
N LEU A 217 -4.42 16.68 5.39
CA LEU A 217 -5.46 15.65 5.46
C LEU A 217 -6.72 16.19 6.15
N LEU A 218 -6.58 16.87 7.28
CA LEU A 218 -7.71 17.41 8.04
C LEU A 218 -8.48 18.54 7.32
N LYS A 219 -7.91 19.13 6.26
CA LYS A 219 -8.57 20.14 5.41
C LYS A 219 -9.40 19.52 4.27
N GLN A 220 -9.37 18.21 4.09
CA GLN A 220 -10.15 17.54 3.05
C GLN A 220 -11.61 17.35 3.48
N ASP A 221 -12.53 17.17 2.52
CA ASP A 221 -13.95 16.95 2.79
C ASP A 221 -14.29 15.48 3.05
N ILE A 222 -13.50 14.56 2.48
CA ILE A 222 -13.76 13.13 2.48
C ILE A 222 -12.50 12.38 2.92
N LEU A 223 -12.64 11.64 4.01
CA LEU A 223 -11.60 10.76 4.52
C LEU A 223 -12.08 9.32 4.61
N HIS A 224 -11.13 8.42 4.63
CA HIS A 224 -11.32 7.00 4.92
C HIS A 224 -10.49 6.63 6.14
N ALA A 225 -11.02 5.78 7.00
CA ALA A 225 -10.31 5.26 8.16
C ALA A 225 -10.50 3.74 8.28
N ASP A 226 -9.46 3.10 8.82
CA ASP A 226 -9.44 1.68 9.10
C ASP A 226 -8.40 1.39 10.20
N GLU A 227 -8.38 0.20 10.77
CA GLU A 227 -7.36 -0.21 11.72
C GLU A 227 -7.02 -1.69 11.62
N THR A 228 -5.78 -2.02 11.94
CA THR A 228 -5.31 -3.42 12.02
C THR A 228 -4.54 -3.68 13.29
N THR A 229 -4.48 -4.94 13.71
CA THR A 229 -3.73 -5.34 14.90
C THR A 229 -2.23 -5.26 14.66
N LEU A 230 -1.48 -4.95 15.72
CA LEU A 230 -0.03 -4.99 15.79
C LEU A 230 0.39 -5.54 17.16
N GLN A 231 1.25 -6.54 17.18
CA GLN A 231 1.85 -7.01 18.43
C GLN A 231 3.08 -6.15 18.78
N VAL A 232 3.16 -5.68 20.02
CA VAL A 232 4.31 -4.94 20.55
C VAL A 232 4.79 -5.66 21.80
N LEU A 233 6.01 -6.22 21.75
CA LEU A 233 6.50 -7.14 22.78
C LEU A 233 6.74 -6.45 24.13
N ARG A 234 7.24 -5.19 24.09
CA ARG A 234 7.59 -4.42 25.30
C ARG A 234 6.67 -3.20 25.46
N GLU A 235 5.36 -3.45 25.42
CA GLU A 235 4.37 -2.42 25.70
C GLU A 235 4.28 -2.21 27.22
N PRO A 236 4.52 -0.98 27.74
CA PRO A 236 4.44 -0.72 29.17
C PRO A 236 3.08 -1.10 29.77
N GLY A 237 3.09 -1.87 30.85
CA GLY A 237 1.87 -2.29 31.56
C GLY A 237 1.03 -3.36 30.85
N LYS A 238 1.59 -4.03 29.82
CA LYS A 238 0.89 -5.09 29.09
C LYS A 238 1.76 -6.33 28.89
N SER A 239 1.11 -7.50 28.79
CA SER A 239 1.81 -8.71 28.36
C SER A 239 2.18 -8.63 26.87
N ALA A 240 3.24 -9.35 26.47
CA ALA A 240 3.68 -9.42 25.07
C ALA A 240 2.63 -9.97 24.11
N GLU A 241 1.64 -10.72 24.61
CA GLU A 241 0.53 -11.29 23.82
C GLU A 241 -0.59 -10.28 23.54
N THR A 242 -0.61 -9.16 24.27
CA THR A 242 -1.66 -8.14 24.13
C THR A 242 -1.54 -7.44 22.78
N GLN A 243 -2.66 -7.31 22.07
CA GLN A 243 -2.71 -6.63 20.79
C GLN A 243 -2.74 -5.11 20.97
N SER A 244 -1.86 -4.44 20.27
CA SER A 244 -1.91 -3.02 19.96
C SER A 244 -2.46 -2.81 18.55
N TYR A 245 -2.62 -1.58 18.09
CA TYR A 245 -3.29 -1.27 16.82
C TYR A 245 -2.51 -0.26 16.00
N LEU A 246 -2.57 -0.42 14.70
CA LEU A 246 -2.17 0.57 13.73
C LEU A 246 -3.44 1.10 13.06
N TRP A 247 -3.70 2.37 13.27
CA TRP A 247 -4.79 3.11 12.66
C TRP A 247 -4.33 3.69 11.34
N LEU A 248 -5.22 3.73 10.37
CA LEU A 248 -5.00 4.30 9.07
C LEU A 248 -6.03 5.40 8.81
N TYR A 249 -5.55 6.53 8.32
CA TYR A 249 -6.39 7.63 7.84
C TYR A 249 -5.89 8.05 6.46
N ARG A 250 -6.81 8.21 5.51
CA ARG A 250 -6.42 8.63 4.18
C ARG A 250 -7.47 9.49 3.49
N THR A 251 -7.05 10.23 2.47
CA THR A 251 -7.94 11.02 1.62
C THR A 251 -8.74 10.16 0.65
N GLY A 252 -9.86 10.70 0.17
CA GLY A 252 -10.70 10.10 -0.87
C GLY A 252 -10.08 10.17 -2.27
N ARG A 253 -10.95 10.30 -3.30
CA ARG A 253 -10.52 10.35 -4.71
C ARG A 253 -9.98 11.70 -5.13
N THR A 254 -10.45 12.76 -4.50
CA THR A 254 -10.13 14.15 -4.84
C THR A 254 -9.08 14.70 -3.90
N GLY A 255 -8.29 15.67 -4.38
CA GLY A 255 -7.21 16.28 -3.61
C GLY A 255 -5.91 15.47 -3.58
N PRO A 256 -4.94 15.89 -2.77
CA PRO A 256 -3.67 15.17 -2.66
C PRO A 256 -3.86 13.78 -2.04
N PRO A 257 -3.21 12.75 -2.58
CA PRO A 257 -3.30 11.41 -2.02
C PRO A 257 -2.47 11.31 -0.74
N ILE A 258 -3.11 11.37 0.41
CA ILE A 258 -2.47 11.30 1.73
C ILE A 258 -2.87 9.99 2.41
N VAL A 259 -1.88 9.25 2.89
CA VAL A 259 -2.06 7.98 3.64
C VAL A 259 -1.24 8.07 4.92
N LEU A 260 -1.90 8.12 6.06
CA LEU A 260 -1.26 8.25 7.37
C LEU A 260 -1.56 7.04 8.25
N TYR A 261 -0.52 6.57 8.92
CA TYR A 261 -0.62 5.51 9.91
C TYR A 261 -0.32 6.07 11.30
N ASP A 262 -1.10 5.64 12.28
CA ASP A 262 -0.95 6.06 13.67
C ASP A 262 -0.96 4.84 14.59
N TYR A 263 0.14 4.63 15.33
CA TYR A 263 0.24 3.57 16.30
C TYR A 263 -0.44 3.94 17.62
N LYS A 264 -1.30 3.05 18.10
CA LYS A 264 -1.95 3.18 19.41
C LYS A 264 -1.97 1.84 20.16
N PRO A 265 -1.85 1.89 21.51
CA PRO A 265 -1.81 0.67 22.32
C PRO A 265 -3.16 -0.06 22.42
N THR A 266 -4.27 0.56 22.04
CA THR A 266 -5.62 -0.02 22.16
C THR A 266 -6.48 0.30 20.95
N ARG A 267 -7.59 -0.44 20.79
CA ARG A 267 -8.66 -0.15 19.81
C ARG A 267 -9.72 0.78 20.43
N ASN A 268 -9.31 1.84 21.14
CA ASN A 268 -10.26 2.76 21.77
C ASN A 268 -10.68 3.87 20.82
N GLY A 269 -11.98 4.16 20.71
CA GLY A 269 -12.51 5.25 19.87
C GLY A 269 -12.08 6.66 20.30
N ALA A 270 -11.38 6.83 21.43
CA ALA A 270 -10.69 8.07 21.78
C ALA A 270 -9.55 8.40 20.77
N HIS A 271 -8.89 7.37 20.23
CA HIS A 271 -7.78 7.56 19.31
C HIS A 271 -8.20 8.21 17.97
N PRO A 272 -9.20 7.70 17.23
CA PRO A 272 -9.67 8.40 16.04
C PRO A 272 -10.29 9.76 16.34
N ARG A 273 -10.95 9.93 17.50
CA ARG A 273 -11.46 11.25 17.93
C ARG A 273 -10.33 12.27 18.09
N GLU A 274 -9.22 11.89 18.71
CA GLU A 274 -8.05 12.75 18.92
C GLU A 274 -7.34 13.04 17.60
N PHE A 275 -7.11 12.03 16.79
CA PHE A 275 -6.40 12.16 15.52
C PHE A 275 -7.17 13.07 14.53
N LEU A 276 -8.49 12.88 14.43
CA LEU A 276 -9.38 13.62 13.54
C LEU A 276 -9.98 14.89 14.19
N SER A 277 -9.41 15.35 15.31
CA SER A 277 -9.87 16.59 15.95
C SER A 277 -9.78 17.78 14.98
N GLY A 278 -10.90 18.48 14.78
CA GLY A 278 -11.02 19.59 13.84
C GLY A 278 -11.47 19.20 12.43
N PHE A 279 -11.45 17.92 12.07
CA PHE A 279 -11.99 17.46 10.79
C PHE A 279 -13.53 17.58 10.76
N LYS A 280 -14.06 18.06 9.64
CA LYS A 280 -15.50 18.14 9.36
C LYS A 280 -15.73 17.62 7.94
N GLY A 281 -16.68 16.71 7.79
CA GLY A 281 -16.96 16.15 6.47
C GLY A 281 -17.43 14.70 6.55
N TYR A 282 -17.12 13.92 5.52
CA TYR A 282 -17.49 12.53 5.41
C TYR A 282 -16.32 11.62 5.80
N LEU A 283 -16.60 10.63 6.66
CA LEU A 283 -15.61 9.65 7.08
C LEU A 283 -16.09 8.24 6.70
N HIS A 284 -15.45 7.65 5.70
CA HIS A 284 -15.67 6.24 5.34
C HIS A 284 -15.04 5.31 6.36
N VAL A 285 -15.85 4.39 6.89
CA VAL A 285 -15.44 3.45 7.94
C VAL A 285 -16.10 2.09 7.74
N ASP A 286 -15.60 1.10 8.44
CA ASP A 286 -16.28 -0.17 8.67
C ASP A 286 -17.39 -0.06 9.73
N GLY A 287 -17.88 -1.17 10.22
CA GLY A 287 -18.92 -1.21 11.27
C GLY A 287 -18.41 -0.96 12.70
N TYR A 288 -17.14 -0.63 12.91
CA TYR A 288 -16.59 -0.45 14.26
C TYR A 288 -17.20 0.78 14.98
N SER A 289 -17.71 0.54 16.20
CA SER A 289 -18.42 1.57 16.98
C SER A 289 -17.53 2.70 17.50
N GLY A 290 -16.22 2.50 17.56
CA GLY A 290 -15.27 3.52 18.03
C GLY A 290 -15.28 4.81 17.23
N TYR A 291 -15.62 4.75 15.94
CA TYR A 291 -15.71 5.92 15.06
C TYR A 291 -16.88 6.84 15.39
N HIS A 292 -17.92 6.38 16.12
CA HIS A 292 -19.01 7.25 16.60
C HIS A 292 -18.54 8.32 17.58
N LYS A 293 -17.34 8.18 18.15
CA LYS A 293 -16.75 9.19 19.05
C LYS A 293 -16.13 10.37 18.29
N VAL A 294 -15.97 10.29 16.97
CA VAL A 294 -15.47 11.39 16.14
C VAL A 294 -16.62 12.36 15.93
N GLN A 295 -16.43 13.59 16.39
CA GLN A 295 -17.48 14.63 16.35
C GLN A 295 -17.43 15.41 15.04
N GLY A 296 -18.58 15.93 14.62
CA GLY A 296 -18.67 16.82 13.45
C GLY A 296 -18.53 16.12 12.09
N VAL A 297 -18.58 14.78 12.05
CA VAL A 297 -18.46 14.00 10.82
C VAL A 297 -19.73 13.24 10.48
N THR A 298 -19.96 13.04 9.19
CA THR A 298 -20.94 12.08 8.68
C THR A 298 -20.22 10.76 8.39
N LEU A 299 -20.56 9.70 9.13
CA LEU A 299 -20.01 8.38 8.87
C LEU A 299 -20.63 7.76 7.63
N VAL A 300 -19.79 7.19 6.75
CA VAL A 300 -20.19 6.48 5.53
C VAL A 300 -19.77 5.01 5.68
N GLY A 301 -20.73 4.10 5.60
CA GLY A 301 -20.52 2.67 5.81
C GLY A 301 -19.99 1.96 4.57
N CYS A 302 -19.44 0.77 4.79
CA CYS A 302 -18.85 -0.05 3.75
C CYS A 302 -19.80 -1.18 3.30
N TRP A 303 -20.31 -1.11 2.08
CA TRP A 303 -21.16 -2.15 1.49
C TRP A 303 -20.43 -3.46 1.23
N ALA A 304 -19.10 -3.43 1.06
CA ALA A 304 -18.30 -4.65 0.93
C ALA A 304 -18.42 -5.54 2.19
N HIS A 305 -18.49 -4.93 3.39
CA HIS A 305 -18.71 -5.67 4.63
C HIS A 305 -20.11 -6.25 4.74
N ALA A 306 -21.15 -5.51 4.36
CA ALA A 306 -22.52 -6.03 4.31
C ALA A 306 -22.62 -7.19 3.34
N ARG A 307 -22.11 -7.02 2.11
CA ARG A 307 -22.07 -8.05 1.07
C ARG A 307 -21.36 -9.33 1.53
N ARG A 308 -20.20 -9.20 2.17
CA ARG A 308 -19.41 -10.33 2.69
C ARG A 308 -20.21 -11.18 3.68
N LYS A 309 -21.01 -10.54 4.55
CA LYS A 309 -21.85 -11.28 5.51
C LYS A 309 -22.94 -12.12 4.84
N PHE A 310 -23.58 -11.62 3.79
CA PHE A 310 -24.55 -12.42 3.01
C PHE A 310 -23.85 -13.53 2.22
N ASP A 311 -22.67 -13.28 1.67
CA ASP A 311 -21.87 -14.29 0.98
C ASP A 311 -21.41 -15.42 1.94
N GLU A 312 -20.97 -15.07 3.16
CA GLU A 312 -20.65 -16.06 4.20
C GLU A 312 -21.87 -16.90 4.61
N ALA A 313 -23.04 -16.28 4.73
CA ALA A 313 -24.28 -16.99 5.00
C ALA A 313 -24.64 -17.97 3.86
N LEU A 314 -24.44 -17.55 2.61
CA LEU A 314 -24.67 -18.39 1.43
C LEU A 314 -23.65 -19.55 1.35
N LYS A 315 -22.39 -19.30 1.65
CA LYS A 315 -21.31 -20.30 1.68
C LYS A 315 -21.49 -21.35 2.77
N ALA A 316 -22.17 -21.02 3.86
CA ALA A 316 -22.42 -21.93 4.98
C ALA A 316 -23.62 -22.87 4.77
N LEU A 317 -24.37 -22.72 3.68
CA LEU A 317 -25.49 -23.64 3.37
C LEU A 317 -24.99 -25.07 3.10
N PRO A 318 -25.80 -26.09 3.40
CA PRO A 318 -25.49 -27.50 3.13
C PRO A 318 -25.14 -27.75 1.66
N ALA A 319 -24.27 -28.73 1.39
CA ALA A 319 -23.99 -29.18 0.05
C ALA A 319 -25.29 -29.85 -0.53
N GLY A 320 -25.61 -29.50 -1.80
CA GLY A 320 -26.81 -30.03 -2.48
C GLY A 320 -28.07 -29.16 -2.34
N GLN A 321 -28.11 -28.17 -1.46
CA GLN A 321 -29.21 -27.23 -1.41
C GLN A 321 -29.10 -26.20 -2.55
N SER A 322 -30.23 -25.96 -3.28
CA SER A 322 -30.31 -24.87 -4.25
C SER A 322 -29.98 -23.55 -3.54
N LYS A 323 -28.96 -22.83 -4.05
CA LYS A 323 -28.53 -21.54 -3.45
C LYS A 323 -29.39 -20.39 -3.94
N THR A 324 -29.95 -20.49 -5.16
CA THR A 324 -30.58 -19.37 -5.87
C THR A 324 -31.91 -18.92 -5.24
N GLU A 325 -32.60 -19.80 -4.51
CA GLU A 325 -33.90 -19.50 -3.88
C GLU A 325 -33.80 -19.12 -2.39
N THR A 326 -32.54 -18.98 -1.87
CA THR A 326 -32.37 -18.74 -0.45
C THR A 326 -32.39 -17.23 -0.13
N ALA A 327 -32.83 -16.90 1.09
CA ALA A 327 -32.78 -15.51 1.57
C ALA A 327 -31.36 -14.94 1.61
N ALA A 328 -30.33 -15.77 1.84
CA ALA A 328 -28.93 -15.33 1.75
C ALA A 328 -28.55 -14.88 0.33
N HIS A 329 -29.01 -15.59 -0.69
CA HIS A 329 -28.81 -15.21 -2.09
C HIS A 329 -29.56 -13.94 -2.45
N GLN A 330 -30.81 -13.77 -1.98
CA GLN A 330 -31.58 -12.54 -2.21
C GLN A 330 -30.89 -11.32 -1.60
N GLY A 331 -30.41 -11.42 -0.34
CA GLY A 331 -29.66 -10.33 0.30
C GLY A 331 -28.35 -10.00 -0.41
N LEU A 332 -27.65 -11.03 -0.92
CA LEU A 332 -26.45 -10.84 -1.74
C LEU A 332 -26.77 -10.18 -3.09
N ALA A 333 -27.91 -10.52 -3.72
CA ALA A 333 -28.32 -9.92 -4.98
C ALA A 333 -28.53 -8.42 -4.87
N PHE A 334 -29.24 -7.91 -3.83
CA PHE A 334 -29.37 -6.47 -3.57
C PHE A 334 -28.00 -5.76 -3.48
N CYS A 335 -27.06 -6.36 -2.75
CA CYS A 335 -25.72 -5.79 -2.67
C CYS A 335 -25.03 -5.76 -4.05
N ASN A 336 -25.14 -6.84 -4.83
CA ASN A 336 -24.51 -6.95 -6.15
C ASN A 336 -25.10 -5.93 -7.14
N GLU A 337 -26.40 -5.66 -7.10
CA GLU A 337 -27.04 -4.64 -7.93
C GLU A 337 -26.48 -3.24 -7.65
N LEU A 338 -26.29 -2.86 -6.38
CA LEU A 338 -25.65 -1.59 -6.02
C LEU A 338 -24.23 -1.50 -6.55
N PHE A 339 -23.43 -2.57 -6.42
CA PHE A 339 -22.08 -2.59 -6.98
C PHE A 339 -22.07 -2.55 -8.52
N ALA A 340 -23.08 -3.13 -9.18
CA ALA A 340 -23.22 -3.08 -10.64
C ALA A 340 -23.40 -1.64 -11.12
N ILE A 341 -24.32 -0.89 -10.48
CA ILE A 341 -24.57 0.52 -10.78
C ILE A 341 -23.28 1.34 -10.59
N GLU A 342 -22.59 1.17 -9.47
CA GLU A 342 -21.35 1.92 -9.17
C GLU A 342 -20.23 1.66 -10.18
N ARG A 343 -20.15 0.47 -10.79
CA ARG A 343 -19.20 0.20 -11.88
C ARG A 343 -19.48 0.99 -13.14
N GLU A 344 -20.75 1.09 -13.52
CA GLU A 344 -21.19 1.91 -14.66
C GLU A 344 -20.84 3.39 -14.43
N LEU A 345 -20.86 3.82 -13.17
CA LEU A 345 -20.62 5.21 -12.76
C LEU A 345 -19.13 5.54 -12.47
N LYS A 346 -18.20 4.68 -12.86
CA LYS A 346 -16.78 4.85 -12.50
C LYS A 346 -16.19 6.17 -13.02
N ASP A 347 -16.51 6.54 -14.27
CA ASP A 347 -15.86 7.63 -14.99
C ASP A 347 -16.80 8.85 -15.22
N VAL A 348 -17.95 8.90 -14.53
CA VAL A 348 -18.89 10.03 -14.62
C VAL A 348 -18.62 11.10 -13.55
N SER A 349 -19.13 12.30 -13.76
CA SER A 349 -19.00 13.40 -12.80
C SER A 349 -19.69 13.09 -11.46
N PRO A 350 -19.31 13.74 -10.35
CA PRO A 350 -19.99 13.58 -9.07
C PRO A 350 -21.48 13.94 -9.13
N GLU A 351 -21.84 14.96 -9.88
CA GLU A 351 -23.22 15.44 -10.04
C GLU A 351 -24.07 14.40 -10.77
N GLU A 352 -23.58 13.89 -11.88
CA GLU A 352 -24.23 12.83 -12.64
C GLU A 352 -24.33 11.54 -11.83
N ARG A 353 -23.26 11.16 -11.13
CA ARG A 353 -23.27 9.99 -10.22
C ARG A 353 -24.34 10.14 -9.14
N HIS A 354 -24.47 11.31 -8.54
CA HIS A 354 -25.52 11.59 -7.55
C HIS A 354 -26.91 11.42 -8.16
N ALA A 355 -27.17 12.00 -9.34
CA ALA A 355 -28.45 11.91 -10.02
C ALA A 355 -28.85 10.45 -10.31
N VAL A 356 -27.94 9.67 -10.91
CA VAL A 356 -28.18 8.24 -11.21
C VAL A 356 -28.37 7.40 -9.93
N ARG A 357 -27.67 7.70 -8.85
CA ARG A 357 -27.89 7.05 -7.56
C ARG A 357 -29.28 7.32 -7.00
N MET A 358 -29.78 8.53 -7.13
CA MET A 358 -31.13 8.88 -6.69
C MET A 358 -32.20 8.19 -7.54
N GLU A 359 -31.96 8.00 -8.83
CA GLU A 359 -32.89 7.32 -9.74
C GLU A 359 -32.84 5.79 -9.61
N ARG A 360 -31.65 5.20 -9.56
CA ARG A 360 -31.46 3.73 -9.67
C ARG A 360 -31.13 3.07 -8.33
N SER A 361 -30.20 3.62 -7.54
CA SER A 361 -29.74 2.98 -6.29
C SER A 361 -30.73 3.17 -5.15
N LYS A 362 -31.40 4.33 -5.05
CA LYS A 362 -32.34 4.61 -3.97
C LYS A 362 -33.54 3.65 -3.96
N PRO A 363 -34.23 3.33 -5.08
CA PRO A 363 -35.30 2.32 -5.09
C PRO A 363 -34.85 0.94 -4.64
N ILE A 364 -33.64 0.51 -5.03
CA ILE A 364 -33.05 -0.76 -4.59
C ILE A 364 -32.85 -0.76 -3.07
N LEU A 365 -32.36 0.34 -2.50
CA LEU A 365 -32.19 0.48 -1.05
C LEU A 365 -33.52 0.43 -0.30
N GLU A 366 -34.57 1.09 -0.80
CA GLU A 366 -35.90 1.07 -0.22
C GLU A 366 -36.48 -0.37 -0.23
N ALA A 367 -36.36 -1.06 -1.34
CA ALA A 367 -36.78 -2.47 -1.47
C ALA A 367 -35.95 -3.39 -0.53
N PHE A 368 -34.64 -3.14 -0.43
CA PHE A 368 -33.77 -3.91 0.44
C PHE A 368 -34.09 -3.69 1.92
N LEU A 369 -34.37 -2.47 2.34
CA LEU A 369 -34.80 -2.18 3.72
C LEU A 369 -36.09 -2.90 4.09
N ALA A 370 -37.10 -2.84 3.23
CA ALA A 370 -38.35 -3.56 3.44
C ALA A 370 -38.13 -5.09 3.52
N TRP A 371 -37.28 -5.62 2.67
CA TRP A 371 -36.89 -7.03 2.69
C TRP A 371 -36.16 -7.39 3.99
N LEU A 372 -35.17 -6.60 4.44
CA LEU A 372 -34.42 -6.80 5.68
C LEU A 372 -35.37 -6.84 6.90
N GLN A 373 -36.31 -5.90 6.99
CA GLN A 373 -37.31 -5.84 8.06
C GLN A 373 -38.20 -7.10 8.08
N LYS A 374 -38.66 -7.53 6.91
CA LYS A 374 -39.45 -8.75 6.76
C LYS A 374 -38.66 -10.00 7.15
N GLN A 375 -37.40 -10.11 6.73
CA GLN A 375 -36.55 -11.27 7.02
C GLN A 375 -36.11 -11.32 8.49
N ARG A 376 -35.95 -10.18 9.16
CA ARG A 376 -35.58 -10.10 10.58
C ARG A 376 -36.52 -10.92 11.47
N SER A 377 -37.84 -10.90 11.22
CA SER A 377 -38.84 -11.63 12.00
C SER A 377 -38.84 -13.14 11.68
N ARG A 378 -38.26 -13.58 10.55
CA ARG A 378 -38.28 -14.93 10.04
C ARG A 378 -36.95 -15.67 10.20
N THR A 379 -35.90 -14.99 10.65
CA THR A 379 -34.54 -15.50 10.69
C THR A 379 -34.02 -15.57 12.13
N LEU A 380 -33.35 -16.66 12.50
CA LEU A 380 -32.73 -16.79 13.80
C LEU A 380 -31.63 -15.73 13.97
N PRO A 381 -31.67 -14.87 15.01
CA PRO A 381 -30.73 -13.75 15.14
C PRO A 381 -29.25 -14.16 15.18
N LYS A 382 -28.94 -15.34 15.72
CA LYS A 382 -27.56 -15.86 15.86
C LYS A 382 -27.08 -16.63 14.62
N SER A 383 -27.94 -16.94 13.64
CA SER A 383 -27.49 -17.54 12.37
C SER A 383 -26.65 -16.55 11.57
N LEU A 384 -25.84 -17.02 10.61
CA LEU A 384 -25.04 -16.15 9.76
C LEU A 384 -25.92 -15.17 8.96
N LEU A 385 -27.06 -15.63 8.45
CA LEU A 385 -28.04 -14.77 7.79
C LEU A 385 -28.63 -13.75 8.76
N GLY A 386 -28.99 -14.14 9.99
CA GLY A 386 -29.50 -13.23 11.01
C GLY A 386 -28.48 -12.16 11.38
N GLN A 387 -27.20 -12.52 11.47
CA GLN A 387 -26.12 -11.57 11.71
C GLN A 387 -25.92 -10.61 10.52
N ALA A 388 -26.06 -11.08 9.28
CA ALA A 388 -26.00 -10.23 8.09
C ALA A 388 -27.14 -9.21 8.05
N ILE A 389 -28.36 -9.63 8.36
CA ILE A 389 -29.55 -8.77 8.45
C ILE A 389 -29.37 -7.73 9.59
N ALA A 390 -28.99 -8.19 10.77
CA ALA A 390 -28.77 -7.31 11.92
C ALA A 390 -27.68 -6.27 11.67
N TYR A 391 -26.57 -6.68 11.05
CA TYR A 391 -25.50 -5.76 10.63
C TYR A 391 -26.02 -4.69 9.69
N SER A 392 -26.73 -5.08 8.62
CA SER A 392 -27.25 -4.16 7.62
C SER A 392 -28.23 -3.16 8.22
N LEU A 393 -29.14 -3.61 9.09
CA LEU A 393 -30.07 -2.71 9.78
C LEU A 393 -29.39 -1.78 10.77
N ASN A 394 -28.44 -2.28 11.56
CA ASN A 394 -27.71 -1.46 12.55
C ASN A 394 -26.76 -0.42 11.91
N GLN A 395 -26.33 -0.65 10.68
CA GLN A 395 -25.46 0.26 9.93
C GLN A 395 -26.22 1.03 8.84
N TRP A 396 -27.57 0.94 8.78
CA TRP A 396 -28.38 1.41 7.65
C TRP A 396 -28.12 2.88 7.30
N ASP A 397 -28.14 3.77 8.29
CA ASP A 397 -27.92 5.21 8.08
C ASP A 397 -26.53 5.50 7.48
N LYS A 398 -25.52 4.72 7.86
CA LYS A 398 -24.17 4.85 7.31
C LYS A 398 -24.07 4.24 5.93
N LEU A 399 -24.72 3.07 5.72
CA LEU A 399 -24.72 2.39 4.42
C LEU A 399 -25.43 3.22 3.34
N THR A 400 -26.44 4.00 3.72
CA THR A 400 -27.17 4.91 2.78
C THR A 400 -26.51 6.27 2.63
N ALA A 401 -25.53 6.61 3.46
CA ALA A 401 -24.89 7.94 3.46
C ALA A 401 -24.18 8.28 2.13
N PHE A 402 -23.77 7.29 1.32
CA PHE A 402 -23.17 7.50 0.00
C PHE A 402 -24.11 8.21 -1.00
N LEU A 403 -25.41 8.19 -0.74
CA LEU A 403 -26.39 8.94 -1.52
C LEU A 403 -26.32 10.47 -1.31
N LYS A 404 -25.65 10.94 -0.24
CA LYS A 404 -25.62 12.37 0.13
C LYS A 404 -24.70 13.20 -0.78
N ASP A 405 -23.71 12.57 -1.39
CA ASP A 405 -22.73 13.25 -2.24
C ASP A 405 -22.17 12.27 -3.29
N GLY A 406 -22.14 12.67 -4.54
CA GLY A 406 -21.65 11.84 -5.65
C GLY A 406 -20.17 11.53 -5.59
N ARG A 407 -19.39 12.25 -4.78
CA ARG A 407 -17.96 11.99 -4.54
C ARG A 407 -17.70 10.79 -3.61
N LEU A 408 -18.70 10.41 -2.80
CA LEU A 408 -18.58 9.32 -1.83
C LEU A 408 -18.47 7.96 -2.54
N GLU A 409 -17.72 7.04 -1.94
CA GLU A 409 -17.57 5.67 -2.44
C GLU A 409 -18.59 4.74 -1.77
N LEU A 410 -18.98 3.66 -2.45
CA LEU A 410 -19.91 2.66 -1.91
C LEU A 410 -19.24 1.82 -0.82
N ASP A 411 -17.93 1.69 -0.85
CA ASP A 411 -17.13 0.86 0.06
C ASP A 411 -15.94 1.60 0.65
N ASN A 412 -15.26 0.94 1.59
CA ASN A 412 -14.02 1.43 2.20
C ASN A 412 -12.76 0.71 1.67
N ASN A 413 -12.84 0.08 0.48
CA ASN A 413 -11.75 -0.70 -0.10
C ASN A 413 -10.46 0.12 -0.31
N ARG A 414 -10.58 1.44 -0.42
CA ARG A 414 -9.44 2.35 -0.53
C ARG A 414 -8.55 2.28 0.71
N SER A 415 -9.14 2.33 1.92
CA SER A 415 -8.38 2.17 3.16
C SER A 415 -7.86 0.73 3.33
N GLU A 416 -8.66 -0.27 2.96
CA GLU A 416 -8.23 -1.68 3.01
C GLU A 416 -6.99 -1.93 2.11
N ARG A 417 -6.95 -1.36 0.91
CA ARG A 417 -5.77 -1.42 0.03
C ARG A 417 -4.55 -0.75 0.65
N SER A 418 -4.72 0.41 1.29
CA SER A 418 -3.63 1.12 1.93
C SER A 418 -3.11 0.41 3.20
N ILE A 419 -3.95 -0.32 3.92
CA ILE A 419 -3.51 -1.09 5.10
C ILE A 419 -2.80 -2.40 4.73
N LYS A 420 -3.05 -2.92 3.51
CA LYS A 420 -2.52 -4.21 3.01
C LYS A 420 -0.99 -4.30 3.05
N PRO A 421 -0.19 -3.28 2.63
CA PRO A 421 1.26 -3.34 2.70
C PRO A 421 1.80 -3.61 4.11
N PHE A 422 1.20 -2.97 5.11
CA PHE A 422 1.54 -3.22 6.52
C PHE A 422 1.19 -4.66 6.93
N VAL A 423 0.00 -5.15 6.57
CA VAL A 423 -0.48 -6.50 6.93
C VAL A 423 0.42 -7.57 6.31
N ILE A 424 0.86 -7.39 5.05
CA ILE A 424 1.81 -8.28 4.36
C ILE A 424 3.17 -8.22 5.06
N GLY A 425 3.72 -7.03 5.26
CA GLY A 425 5.01 -6.83 5.92
C GLY A 425 5.04 -7.45 7.31
N ARG A 426 3.96 -7.28 8.09
CA ARG A 426 3.82 -7.89 9.42
C ARG A 426 3.99 -9.40 9.42
N LYS A 427 3.56 -10.11 8.38
CA LYS A 427 3.76 -11.56 8.28
C LYS A 427 5.23 -11.97 8.14
N ASN A 428 6.08 -11.07 7.64
CA ASN A 428 7.51 -11.30 7.53
C ASN A 428 8.30 -10.94 8.80
N TRP A 429 7.96 -9.80 9.45
CA TRP A 429 8.68 -9.34 10.64
C TRP A 429 7.93 -9.55 11.96
N LEU A 430 6.69 -10.05 11.94
CA LEU A 430 5.80 -10.53 13.00
C LEU A 430 5.34 -9.47 14.01
N PHE A 431 6.24 -8.72 14.65
CA PHE A 431 5.97 -7.80 15.76
C PHE A 431 6.88 -6.58 15.74
N ALA A 432 6.51 -5.54 16.48
CA ALA A 432 7.39 -4.47 16.89
C ALA A 432 7.96 -4.78 18.30
N ASN A 433 9.24 -4.48 18.52
CA ASN A 433 9.84 -4.75 19.84
C ASN A 433 9.35 -3.76 20.91
N THR A 434 9.17 -2.49 20.53
CA THR A 434 8.80 -1.40 21.45
C THR A 434 7.75 -0.47 20.82
N PRO A 435 6.98 0.29 21.63
CA PRO A 435 6.08 1.34 21.16
C PRO A 435 6.78 2.38 20.29
N ARG A 436 8.02 2.73 20.66
CA ARG A 436 8.84 3.67 19.89
C ARG A 436 9.15 3.13 18.49
N GLY A 437 9.46 1.82 18.36
CA GLY A 437 9.64 1.17 17.08
C GLY A 437 8.36 1.12 16.24
N ALA A 438 7.21 0.87 16.89
CA ALA A 438 5.90 0.88 16.26
C ALA A 438 5.53 2.28 15.72
N LYS A 439 5.77 3.34 16.49
CA LYS A 439 5.58 4.74 16.06
C LYS A 439 6.49 5.09 14.88
N ALA A 440 7.78 4.72 14.95
CA ALA A 440 8.70 4.95 13.84
C ALA A 440 8.24 4.23 12.55
N SER A 441 7.75 3.00 12.69
CA SER A 441 7.19 2.26 11.55
C SER A 441 5.96 2.95 10.96
N ALA A 442 5.04 3.45 11.80
CA ALA A 442 3.87 4.21 11.36
C ALA A 442 4.27 5.46 10.57
N THR A 443 5.24 6.24 11.08
CA THR A 443 5.79 7.43 10.40
C THR A 443 6.38 7.08 9.04
N ILE A 444 7.21 6.03 8.97
CA ILE A 444 7.88 5.64 7.71
C ILE A 444 6.86 5.11 6.69
N TYR A 445 5.91 4.27 7.11
CA TYR A 445 4.81 3.81 6.24
C TYR A 445 3.98 4.99 5.71
N SER A 446 3.69 6.00 6.54
CA SER A 446 2.94 7.19 6.10
C SER A 446 3.63 7.91 4.95
N VAL A 447 4.94 8.10 5.04
CA VAL A 447 5.72 8.75 3.99
C VAL A 447 5.79 7.88 2.73
N ILE A 448 6.09 6.58 2.89
CA ILE A 448 6.26 5.65 1.76
C ILE A 448 4.93 5.45 1.00
N GLU A 449 3.83 5.16 1.70
CA GLU A 449 2.56 4.88 1.03
C GLU A 449 1.98 6.15 0.40
N THR A 450 2.15 7.32 1.03
CA THR A 450 1.78 8.59 0.39
C THR A 450 2.64 8.87 -0.85
N ALA A 451 3.94 8.60 -0.79
CA ALA A 451 4.83 8.75 -1.95
C ALA A 451 4.40 7.85 -3.12
N LYS A 452 4.09 6.59 -2.85
CA LYS A 452 3.60 5.63 -3.86
C LYS A 452 2.29 6.10 -4.51
N GLU A 453 1.33 6.53 -3.71
CA GLU A 453 0.05 7.08 -4.21
C GLU A 453 0.24 8.38 -5.02
N SER A 454 1.33 9.11 -4.78
CA SER A 454 1.74 10.32 -5.52
C SER A 454 2.60 10.01 -6.76
N GLY A 455 2.79 8.74 -7.12
CA GLY A 455 3.59 8.31 -8.27
C GLY A 455 5.10 8.54 -8.11
N LEU A 456 5.60 8.53 -6.86
CA LEU A 456 7.02 8.66 -6.56
C LEU A 456 7.68 7.29 -6.37
N ASN A 457 8.98 7.23 -6.68
CA ASN A 457 9.84 6.13 -6.29
C ASN A 457 10.20 6.27 -4.80
N PRO A 458 9.80 5.34 -3.92
CA PRO A 458 10.01 5.48 -2.48
C PRO A 458 11.47 5.62 -2.07
N PHE A 459 12.39 4.90 -2.72
CA PHE A 459 13.83 4.99 -2.44
C PHE A 459 14.38 6.37 -2.78
N GLN A 460 14.11 6.87 -3.98
CA GLN A 460 14.61 8.17 -4.43
C GLN A 460 14.02 9.32 -3.61
N TYR A 461 12.75 9.23 -3.28
CA TYR A 461 12.08 10.22 -2.46
C TYR A 461 12.61 10.25 -1.03
N LEU A 462 12.77 9.09 -0.35
CA LEU A 462 13.36 9.03 0.99
C LEU A 462 14.81 9.54 0.98
N LYS A 463 15.61 9.17 -0.03
CA LYS A 463 16.98 9.67 -0.18
C LYS A 463 16.99 11.19 -0.28
N TYR A 464 16.13 11.76 -1.12
CA TYR A 464 15.99 13.20 -1.28
C TYR A 464 15.59 13.88 0.04
N LEU A 465 14.61 13.33 0.77
CA LEU A 465 14.22 13.86 2.08
C LEU A 465 15.39 13.86 3.07
N PHE A 466 16.17 12.79 3.12
CA PHE A 466 17.33 12.70 4.01
C PHE A 466 18.52 13.59 3.58
N GLU A 467 18.56 14.01 2.32
CA GLU A 467 19.50 15.04 1.85
C GLU A 467 19.03 16.45 2.23
N GLN A 468 17.73 16.74 2.19
CA GLN A 468 17.18 18.08 2.38
C GLN A 468 16.85 18.42 3.84
N LEU A 469 16.14 17.52 4.56
CA LEU A 469 15.64 17.80 5.91
C LEU A 469 16.75 18.22 6.90
N PRO A 470 17.96 17.60 6.93
CA PRO A 470 19.04 18.03 7.82
C PRO A 470 19.58 19.41 7.50
N GLN A 471 19.38 19.91 6.28
CA GLN A 471 19.89 21.21 5.84
C GLN A 471 18.94 22.37 6.17
N LEU A 472 17.67 22.08 6.48
CA LEU A 472 16.69 23.11 6.83
C LEU A 472 17.14 23.88 8.07
N PRO A 473 17.04 25.23 8.06
CA PRO A 473 17.28 26.07 9.23
C PRO A 473 16.31 25.73 10.37
N ASP A 474 15.03 25.60 10.04
CA ASP A 474 13.96 25.11 10.93
C ASP A 474 13.30 23.87 10.31
N PRO A 475 13.47 22.68 10.90
CA PRO A 475 12.84 21.46 10.43
C PRO A 475 11.29 21.44 10.51
N LYS A 476 10.69 22.46 11.12
CA LYS A 476 9.23 22.61 11.29
C LYS A 476 8.65 23.76 10.46
N ASP A 477 9.45 24.44 9.67
CA ASP A 477 8.96 25.51 8.79
C ASP A 477 7.94 24.96 7.80
N PRO A 478 6.66 25.41 7.87
CA PRO A 478 5.59 24.90 7.03
C PRO A 478 5.86 25.09 5.52
N GLU A 479 6.44 26.21 5.11
CA GLU A 479 6.70 26.49 3.70
C GLU A 479 7.82 25.60 3.14
N ALA A 480 8.85 25.36 3.95
CA ALA A 480 9.92 24.43 3.58
C ALA A 480 9.41 23.00 3.49
N LEU A 481 8.56 22.58 4.45
CA LEU A 481 7.95 21.26 4.44
C LEU A 481 6.98 21.08 3.26
N ASP A 482 6.18 22.11 2.91
CA ASP A 482 5.25 22.04 1.77
C ASP A 482 5.96 21.78 0.44
N ARG A 483 7.19 22.28 0.27
CA ARG A 483 8.03 21.98 -0.90
C ARG A 483 8.51 20.53 -0.96
N LEU A 484 8.57 19.86 0.19
CA LEU A 484 9.01 18.47 0.32
C LEU A 484 7.87 17.46 0.33
N LEU A 485 6.60 17.89 0.38
CA LEU A 485 5.44 16.98 0.39
C LEU A 485 5.40 16.11 -0.88
N PRO A 486 4.91 14.84 -0.78
CA PRO A 486 4.92 13.89 -1.90
C PRO A 486 4.22 14.37 -3.17
N TRP A 487 3.22 15.24 -3.04
CA TRP A 487 2.47 15.83 -4.16
C TRP A 487 2.99 17.20 -4.61
N SER A 488 4.10 17.67 -4.03
CA SER A 488 4.69 18.97 -4.39
C SER A 488 5.23 18.95 -5.82
N SER A 489 4.96 20.03 -6.56
CA SER A 489 5.55 20.24 -7.89
C SER A 489 7.05 20.61 -7.83
N SER A 490 7.55 20.98 -6.65
CA SER A 490 8.95 21.33 -6.43
C SER A 490 9.89 20.12 -6.36
N LEU A 491 9.36 18.89 -6.29
CA LEU A 491 10.17 17.68 -6.21
C LEU A 491 10.93 17.44 -7.53
N PRO A 492 12.22 17.05 -7.45
CA PRO A 492 13.02 16.73 -8.63
C PRO A 492 12.44 15.52 -9.40
N LEU A 493 12.63 15.50 -10.71
CA LEU A 493 12.15 14.41 -11.59
C LEU A 493 12.71 13.05 -11.18
N THR A 494 13.91 13.01 -10.59
CA THR A 494 14.52 11.77 -10.06
C THR A 494 13.69 11.09 -8.98
N CYS A 495 12.81 11.84 -8.30
CA CYS A 495 11.88 11.27 -7.33
C CYS A 495 10.67 10.59 -7.97
N ARG A 496 10.39 10.80 -9.26
CA ARG A 496 9.24 10.18 -9.95
C ARG A 496 9.50 8.70 -10.22
N ALA A 497 8.44 7.90 -10.09
CA ALA A 497 8.50 6.52 -10.53
C ALA A 497 8.56 6.48 -12.08
N PRO A 498 9.28 5.52 -12.69
CA PRO A 498 9.20 5.29 -14.12
C PRO A 498 7.74 5.09 -14.54
N GLN A 499 7.29 5.75 -15.59
CA GLN A 499 5.97 5.51 -16.15
C GLN A 499 5.99 4.14 -16.83
N SER A 500 5.15 3.23 -16.34
CA SER A 500 4.97 1.87 -16.88
C SER A 500 4.04 1.87 -18.10
#